data_04e5ca951d95e470773321b848662923
#
_entry.id   04e5ca951d95e470773321b848662923
#
_cell.length_a   1.000
_cell.length_b   1.000
_cell.length_c   1.000
_cell.angle_alpha   90.00
_cell.angle_beta   90.00
_cell.angle_gamma   90.00
#
_symmetry.space_group_name_H-M   'P 1'
#
loop_
_entity.id
_entity.type
_entity.pdbx_description
1 polymer ?
#
loop_
_entity_poly.entity_id
_entity_poly.type
_entity_poly.pdbx_seq_one_letter_code
_entity_poly.pdbx_strand_id
1 'polypeptide(L)'
;MRLLFLAVLRAHTGNAVTAERVRGHLEAAGHRCILRDVSDLASPVDVADLLEAQHCEAALALHLYRAGRLLQGHGVPFGVIFGGTDVNEDASQEEKKEVMGRVLQEARFAVAFSEPMKDTVLTLWPHTKGKIYVQSQGIETTPNAAFDWNSFLQRAEIQPSANSLRVFLLVCGLRRVKDPLYLLDAFSEWHQEEPNVYMVIVGPEVDPAFTREVRARVVRAHGVRLLGEMPQGDLHAALKRCSALVNSSVSEGMSAAILEEFIRLAKRLLKDPVLGKELAANGKAYVNRLHSCEVERATYQCLIRDLEGAAEE
;
A
#
# COMPACT_ATOMS: atom_id res chain seq x y z
N MET A 1 -20.21 -19.71 -0.23
CA MET A 1 -20.34 -19.00 -1.52
C MET A 1 -19.04 -19.09 -2.30
N ARG A 2 -19.11 -19.15 -3.63
CA ARG A 2 -17.97 -19.03 -4.55
C ARG A 2 -17.89 -17.61 -5.08
N LEU A 3 -16.75 -16.98 -4.92
CA LEU A 3 -16.49 -15.57 -5.27
C LEU A 3 -15.42 -15.47 -6.34
N LEU A 4 -15.68 -14.72 -7.39
CA LEU A 4 -14.65 -14.27 -8.32
C LEU A 4 -14.04 -12.97 -7.78
N PHE A 5 -12.73 -12.92 -7.57
CA PHE A 5 -12.05 -11.72 -7.15
C PHE A 5 -11.08 -11.25 -8.23
N LEU A 6 -11.36 -10.10 -8.84
CA LEU A 6 -10.55 -9.48 -9.89
C LEU A 6 -9.65 -8.41 -9.29
N ALA A 7 -8.36 -8.48 -9.59
CA ALA A 7 -7.39 -7.48 -9.14
C ALA A 7 -6.22 -7.35 -10.14
N VAL A 8 -5.47 -6.28 -10.06
CA VAL A 8 -4.17 -6.16 -10.73
C VAL A 8 -3.13 -6.83 -9.83
N LEU A 9 -2.64 -8.00 -10.23
CA LEU A 9 -1.76 -8.85 -9.42
C LEU A 9 -0.26 -8.71 -9.77
N ARG A 10 0.13 -7.56 -10.32
CA ARG A 10 1.54 -7.29 -10.58
C ARG A 10 2.38 -7.53 -9.33
N ALA A 11 3.43 -8.34 -9.44
CA ALA A 11 4.40 -8.55 -8.36
C ALA A 11 4.91 -7.22 -7.78
N HIS A 12 5.15 -7.21 -6.48
CA HIS A 12 5.66 -6.05 -5.74
C HIS A 12 4.75 -4.81 -5.76
N THR A 13 3.44 -4.98 -5.91
CA THR A 13 2.45 -3.89 -5.83
C THR A 13 1.57 -4.03 -4.60
N GLY A 14 1.14 -2.90 -4.02
CA GLY A 14 0.20 -2.88 -2.89
C GLY A 14 -1.14 -3.57 -3.23
N ASN A 15 -1.56 -3.54 -4.50
CA ASN A 15 -2.79 -4.21 -4.93
C ASN A 15 -2.71 -5.73 -4.78
N ALA A 16 -1.60 -6.36 -5.19
CA ALA A 16 -1.43 -7.80 -5.04
C ALA A 16 -1.47 -8.23 -3.57
N VAL A 17 -0.75 -7.51 -2.70
CA VAL A 17 -0.75 -7.75 -1.24
C VAL A 17 -2.14 -7.58 -0.64
N THR A 18 -2.85 -6.52 -1.03
CA THR A 18 -4.22 -6.26 -0.56
C THR A 18 -5.19 -7.34 -1.03
N ALA A 19 -5.10 -7.74 -2.31
CA ALA A 19 -5.96 -8.79 -2.85
C ALA A 19 -5.79 -10.12 -2.12
N GLU A 20 -4.54 -10.55 -1.89
CA GLU A 20 -4.24 -11.78 -1.16
C GLU A 20 -4.71 -11.72 0.29
N ARG A 21 -4.52 -10.60 0.98
CA ARG A 21 -5.00 -10.42 2.36
C ARG A 21 -6.52 -10.50 2.45
N VAL A 22 -7.25 -9.77 1.57
CA VAL A 22 -8.72 -9.81 1.52
C VAL A 22 -9.21 -11.21 1.16
N ARG A 23 -8.59 -11.87 0.18
CA ARG A 23 -8.88 -13.28 -0.13
C ARG A 23 -8.78 -14.16 1.12
N GLY A 24 -7.69 -14.04 1.87
CA GLY A 24 -7.50 -14.80 3.11
C GLY A 24 -8.59 -14.53 4.14
N HIS A 25 -9.11 -13.31 4.25
CA HIS A 25 -10.24 -12.98 5.15
C HIS A 25 -11.53 -13.67 4.72
N LEU A 26 -11.80 -13.75 3.42
CA LEU A 26 -13.01 -14.40 2.86
C LEU A 26 -12.90 -15.91 2.97
N GLU A 27 -11.75 -16.50 2.69
CA GLU A 27 -11.51 -17.93 2.83
C GLU A 27 -11.60 -18.38 4.30
N ALA A 28 -11.13 -17.56 5.24
CA ALA A 28 -11.28 -17.81 6.68
C ALA A 28 -12.74 -17.78 7.16
N ALA A 29 -13.65 -17.16 6.39
CA ALA A 29 -15.10 -17.21 6.61
C ALA A 29 -15.81 -18.40 5.94
N GLY A 30 -15.05 -19.28 5.28
CA GLY A 30 -15.57 -20.47 4.60
C GLY A 30 -16.02 -20.22 3.14
N HIS A 31 -15.74 -19.03 2.59
CA HIS A 31 -15.99 -18.77 1.17
C HIS A 31 -14.86 -19.35 0.31
N ARG A 32 -15.17 -19.73 -0.93
CA ARG A 32 -14.15 -20.08 -1.92
C ARG A 32 -13.87 -18.87 -2.81
N CYS A 33 -12.70 -18.28 -2.69
CA CYS A 33 -12.33 -17.08 -3.43
C CYS A 33 -11.38 -17.40 -4.59
N ILE A 34 -11.82 -17.11 -5.82
CA ILE A 34 -11.06 -17.34 -7.05
C ILE A 34 -10.44 -16.02 -7.48
N LEU A 35 -9.19 -15.81 -7.09
CA LEU A 35 -8.43 -14.60 -7.43
C LEU A 35 -7.88 -14.71 -8.86
N ARG A 36 -8.09 -13.64 -9.69
CA ARG A 36 -7.61 -13.54 -11.07
C ARG A 36 -7.00 -12.18 -11.35
N ASP A 37 -5.92 -12.18 -12.12
CA ASP A 37 -5.33 -10.94 -12.64
C ASP A 37 -6.19 -10.40 -13.78
N VAL A 38 -6.54 -9.12 -13.72
CA VAL A 38 -7.27 -8.45 -14.79
C VAL A 38 -6.50 -8.37 -16.11
N SER A 39 -5.17 -8.50 -16.07
CA SER A 39 -4.33 -8.53 -17.29
C SER A 39 -4.49 -9.81 -18.11
N ASP A 40 -5.00 -10.88 -17.49
CA ASP A 40 -5.27 -12.16 -18.15
C ASP A 40 -6.64 -12.18 -18.85
N LEU A 41 -7.45 -11.12 -18.69
CA LEU A 41 -8.81 -11.03 -19.21
C LEU A 41 -8.86 -9.95 -20.31
N ALA A 42 -9.10 -10.38 -21.54
CA ALA A 42 -9.15 -9.48 -22.69
C ALA A 42 -10.49 -8.76 -22.83
N SER A 43 -11.58 -9.36 -22.36
CA SER A 43 -12.94 -8.88 -22.59
C SER A 43 -13.91 -9.24 -21.44
N PRO A 44 -15.09 -8.58 -21.38
CA PRO A 44 -16.16 -9.01 -20.48
C PRO A 44 -16.65 -10.45 -20.73
N VAL A 45 -16.48 -10.98 -21.95
CA VAL A 45 -16.86 -12.38 -22.28
C VAL A 45 -16.00 -13.36 -21.49
N ASP A 46 -14.70 -13.09 -21.36
CA ASP A 46 -13.80 -13.94 -20.56
C ASP A 46 -14.24 -14.01 -19.09
N VAL A 47 -14.81 -12.90 -18.59
CA VAL A 47 -15.36 -12.84 -17.23
C VAL A 47 -16.64 -13.66 -17.12
N ALA A 48 -17.55 -13.58 -18.11
CA ALA A 48 -18.76 -14.39 -18.15
C ALA A 48 -18.43 -15.88 -18.15
N ASP A 49 -17.52 -16.30 -19.04
CA ASP A 49 -17.07 -17.70 -19.13
C ASP A 49 -16.46 -18.18 -17.81
N LEU A 50 -15.68 -17.30 -17.16
CA LEU A 50 -15.07 -17.62 -15.87
C LEU A 50 -16.09 -17.75 -14.74
N LEU A 51 -17.07 -16.85 -14.68
CA LEU A 51 -18.16 -16.90 -13.70
C LEU A 51 -18.97 -18.19 -13.84
N GLU A 52 -19.31 -18.58 -15.07
CA GLU A 52 -20.04 -19.80 -15.37
C GLU A 52 -19.21 -21.05 -15.07
N ALA A 53 -18.00 -21.16 -15.61
CA ALA A 53 -17.11 -22.31 -15.46
C ALA A 53 -16.74 -22.59 -13.99
N GLN A 54 -16.63 -21.55 -13.18
CA GLN A 54 -16.30 -21.66 -11.76
C GLN A 54 -17.55 -21.67 -10.85
N HIS A 55 -18.74 -21.53 -11.41
CA HIS A 55 -20.01 -21.43 -10.68
C HIS A 55 -19.93 -20.34 -9.59
N CYS A 56 -19.49 -19.13 -9.97
CA CYS A 56 -19.37 -18.02 -9.03
C CYS A 56 -20.75 -17.41 -8.76
N GLU A 57 -21.08 -17.23 -7.49
CA GLU A 57 -22.35 -16.67 -7.01
C GLU A 57 -22.28 -15.16 -6.80
N ALA A 58 -21.06 -14.65 -6.62
CA ALA A 58 -20.80 -13.23 -6.42
C ALA A 58 -19.39 -12.85 -6.89
N ALA A 59 -19.09 -11.56 -6.96
CA ALA A 59 -17.78 -11.10 -7.35
C ALA A 59 -17.28 -9.92 -6.50
N LEU A 60 -15.96 -9.72 -6.51
CA LEU A 60 -15.28 -8.59 -5.88
C LEU A 60 -14.24 -8.02 -6.84
N ALA A 61 -14.10 -6.71 -6.89
CA ALA A 61 -13.07 -6.03 -7.68
C ALA A 61 -12.17 -5.18 -6.80
N LEU A 62 -10.87 -5.33 -6.92
CA LEU A 62 -9.91 -4.36 -6.39
C LEU A 62 -9.42 -3.49 -7.53
N HIS A 63 -9.69 -2.21 -7.45
CA HIS A 63 -9.55 -1.15 -8.42
C HIS A 63 -10.84 -0.95 -9.25
N LEU A 64 -11.51 0.17 -8.98
CA LEU A 64 -12.81 0.49 -9.55
C LEU A 64 -12.81 0.49 -11.10
N TYR A 65 -11.86 1.22 -11.72
CA TYR A 65 -11.80 1.29 -13.18
C TYR A 65 -11.27 0.00 -13.82
N ARG A 66 -10.12 -0.50 -13.35
CA ARG A 66 -9.44 -1.61 -14.05
C ARG A 66 -10.16 -2.95 -13.90
N ALA A 67 -10.62 -3.26 -12.70
CA ALA A 67 -11.29 -4.50 -12.38
C ALA A 67 -12.82 -4.37 -12.38
N GLY A 68 -13.34 -3.31 -11.75
CA GLY A 68 -14.79 -3.12 -11.59
C GLY A 68 -15.55 -3.06 -12.91
N ARG A 69 -15.00 -2.40 -13.92
CA ARG A 69 -15.63 -2.32 -15.26
C ARG A 69 -15.87 -3.67 -15.92
N LEU A 70 -15.08 -4.68 -15.55
CA LEU A 70 -15.20 -6.04 -16.11
C LEU A 70 -16.32 -6.86 -15.46
N LEU A 71 -16.87 -6.39 -14.34
CA LEU A 71 -17.96 -7.06 -13.63
C LEU A 71 -19.35 -6.56 -14.02
N GLN A 72 -19.44 -5.50 -14.82
CA GLN A 72 -20.72 -4.93 -15.23
C GLN A 72 -21.51 -5.84 -16.18
N GLY A 73 -22.84 -5.91 -15.99
CA GLY A 73 -23.76 -6.56 -16.93
C GLY A 73 -23.82 -8.09 -16.85
N HIS A 74 -23.12 -8.72 -15.89
CA HIS A 74 -23.11 -10.20 -15.77
C HIS A 74 -24.23 -10.76 -14.88
N GLY A 75 -25.06 -9.90 -14.26
CA GLY A 75 -26.14 -10.34 -13.38
C GLY A 75 -25.71 -10.94 -12.04
N VAL A 76 -24.41 -11.01 -11.78
CA VAL A 76 -23.84 -11.50 -10.52
C VAL A 76 -23.63 -10.31 -9.58
N PRO A 77 -24.11 -10.36 -8.32
CA PRO A 77 -23.89 -9.27 -7.37
C PRO A 77 -22.40 -9.10 -7.08
N PHE A 78 -21.95 -7.84 -7.03
CA PHE A 78 -20.54 -7.57 -6.79
C PHE A 78 -20.28 -6.37 -5.89
N GLY A 79 -19.12 -6.39 -5.23
CA GLY A 79 -18.55 -5.28 -4.49
C GLY A 79 -17.27 -4.75 -5.11
N VAL A 80 -16.87 -3.54 -4.73
CA VAL A 80 -15.65 -2.89 -5.22
C VAL A 80 -14.79 -2.40 -4.06
N ILE A 81 -13.47 -2.51 -4.21
CA ILE A 81 -12.48 -1.88 -3.33
C ILE A 81 -11.73 -0.84 -4.17
N PHE A 82 -11.69 0.41 -3.72
CA PHE A 82 -10.98 1.46 -4.44
C PHE A 82 -9.46 1.20 -4.42
N GLY A 83 -8.83 1.33 -5.59
CA GLY A 83 -7.38 1.47 -5.68
C GLY A 83 -6.95 2.93 -5.50
N GLY A 84 -5.70 3.17 -5.12
CA GLY A 84 -5.18 4.53 -4.92
C GLY A 84 -5.23 5.39 -6.18
N THR A 85 -5.08 4.80 -7.36
CA THR A 85 -5.12 5.52 -8.65
C THR A 85 -6.53 5.82 -9.15
N ASP A 86 -7.57 5.15 -8.62
CA ASP A 86 -8.95 5.38 -9.06
C ASP A 86 -9.38 6.84 -8.88
N VAL A 87 -9.19 7.38 -7.68
CA VAL A 87 -9.63 8.75 -7.35
C VAL A 87 -8.56 9.80 -7.64
N ASN A 88 -7.27 9.42 -7.63
CA ASN A 88 -6.17 10.38 -7.79
C ASN A 88 -5.72 10.57 -9.25
N GLU A 89 -5.96 9.60 -10.13
CA GLU A 89 -5.49 9.62 -11.51
C GLU A 89 -6.64 9.33 -12.50
N ASP A 90 -7.33 8.18 -12.36
CA ASP A 90 -8.31 7.74 -13.34
C ASP A 90 -9.57 8.62 -13.34
N ALA A 91 -10.02 9.13 -12.18
CA ALA A 91 -11.17 10.01 -12.07
C ALA A 91 -10.97 11.41 -12.70
N SER A 92 -9.72 11.80 -13.00
CA SER A 92 -9.42 13.04 -13.72
C SER A 92 -9.71 12.95 -15.23
N GLN A 93 -9.90 11.73 -15.75
CA GLN A 93 -10.24 11.46 -17.15
C GLN A 93 -11.74 11.21 -17.27
N GLU A 94 -12.46 12.11 -17.95
CA GLU A 94 -13.94 12.12 -17.94
C GLU A 94 -14.54 10.79 -18.43
N GLU A 95 -13.99 10.19 -19.50
CA GLU A 95 -14.45 8.89 -19.99
C GLU A 95 -14.33 7.77 -18.93
N LYS A 96 -13.21 7.74 -18.20
CA LYS A 96 -13.03 6.75 -17.13
C LYS A 96 -13.96 7.04 -15.95
N LYS A 97 -14.13 8.32 -15.61
CA LYS A 97 -15.01 8.76 -14.51
C LYS A 97 -16.46 8.32 -14.75
N GLU A 98 -16.94 8.44 -15.99
CA GLU A 98 -18.28 7.97 -16.37
C GLU A 98 -18.40 6.45 -16.23
N VAL A 99 -17.39 5.69 -16.70
CA VAL A 99 -17.36 4.22 -16.54
C VAL A 99 -17.41 3.84 -15.06
N MET A 100 -16.56 4.47 -14.24
CA MET A 100 -16.51 4.24 -12.78
C MET A 100 -17.86 4.58 -12.10
N GLY A 101 -18.54 5.64 -12.55
CA GLY A 101 -19.86 5.99 -12.05
C GLY A 101 -20.90 4.89 -12.32
N ARG A 102 -20.89 4.31 -13.51
CA ARG A 102 -21.76 3.16 -13.86
C ARG A 102 -21.43 1.91 -13.03
N VAL A 103 -20.15 1.61 -12.83
CA VAL A 103 -19.72 0.49 -11.96
C VAL A 103 -20.25 0.69 -10.54
N LEU A 104 -20.10 1.88 -9.97
CA LEU A 104 -20.60 2.19 -8.63
C LEU A 104 -22.13 2.15 -8.53
N GLN A 105 -22.84 2.47 -9.60
CA GLN A 105 -24.30 2.37 -9.63
C GLN A 105 -24.75 0.91 -9.50
N GLU A 106 -24.08 -0.03 -10.18
CA GLU A 106 -24.40 -1.45 -10.21
C GLU A 106 -23.87 -2.19 -8.97
N ALA A 107 -22.69 -1.82 -8.45
CA ALA A 107 -22.09 -2.43 -7.28
C ALA A 107 -22.99 -2.33 -6.03
N ARG A 108 -23.05 -3.40 -5.23
CA ARG A 108 -23.79 -3.45 -3.97
C ARG A 108 -23.14 -2.59 -2.90
N PHE A 109 -21.81 -2.60 -2.84
CA PHE A 109 -21.02 -1.77 -1.94
C PHE A 109 -19.69 -1.37 -2.58
N ALA A 110 -19.07 -0.31 -2.03
CA ALA A 110 -17.69 0.01 -2.35
C ALA A 110 -16.91 0.38 -1.08
N VAL A 111 -15.64 -0.02 -1.02
CA VAL A 111 -14.77 0.18 0.13
C VAL A 111 -13.69 1.21 -0.19
N ALA A 112 -13.64 2.28 0.60
CA ALA A 112 -12.59 3.28 0.61
C ALA A 112 -11.64 3.00 1.79
N PHE A 113 -10.32 3.24 1.60
CA PHE A 113 -9.35 2.98 2.67
C PHE A 113 -9.24 4.08 3.72
N SER A 114 -9.88 5.24 3.48
CA SER A 114 -9.86 6.37 4.42
C SER A 114 -11.09 7.25 4.25
N GLU A 115 -11.43 8.03 5.30
CA GLU A 115 -12.50 9.03 5.22
C GLU A 115 -12.25 10.08 4.12
N PRO A 116 -11.02 10.66 3.97
CA PRO A 116 -10.76 11.57 2.84
C PRO A 116 -11.01 10.95 1.47
N MET A 117 -10.68 9.68 1.27
CA MET A 117 -10.99 8.97 0.01
C MET A 117 -12.50 8.85 -0.19
N LYS A 118 -13.26 8.49 0.84
CA LYS A 118 -14.72 8.44 0.81
C LYS A 118 -15.32 9.81 0.47
N ASP A 119 -14.85 10.88 1.09
CA ASP A 119 -15.33 12.24 0.82
C ASP A 119 -15.08 12.64 -0.63
N THR A 120 -13.91 12.30 -1.19
CA THR A 120 -13.60 12.51 -2.61
C THR A 120 -14.57 11.70 -3.49
N VAL A 121 -14.81 10.43 -3.18
CA VAL A 121 -15.76 9.58 -3.92
C VAL A 121 -17.16 10.16 -3.91
N LEU A 122 -17.66 10.62 -2.75
CA LEU A 122 -18.97 11.21 -2.61
C LEU A 122 -19.09 12.55 -3.34
N THR A 123 -18.00 13.29 -3.47
CA THR A 123 -17.96 14.52 -4.28
C THR A 123 -18.05 14.21 -5.78
N LEU A 124 -17.32 13.18 -6.25
CA LEU A 124 -17.29 12.78 -7.65
C LEU A 124 -18.57 12.05 -8.09
N TRP A 125 -19.16 11.23 -7.20
CA TRP A 125 -20.35 10.41 -7.47
C TRP A 125 -21.35 10.47 -6.30
N PRO A 126 -22.11 11.58 -6.13
CA PRO A 126 -23.01 11.78 -5.00
C PRO A 126 -24.11 10.71 -4.84
N HIS A 127 -24.48 10.06 -5.95
CA HIS A 127 -25.49 8.99 -5.98
C HIS A 127 -25.07 7.72 -5.24
N THR A 128 -23.80 7.60 -4.87
CA THR A 128 -23.26 6.44 -4.16
C THR A 128 -23.40 6.53 -2.64
N LYS A 129 -23.98 7.61 -2.12
CA LYS A 129 -24.23 7.79 -0.70
C LYS A 129 -24.99 6.60 -0.12
N GLY A 130 -24.45 6.00 0.92
CA GLY A 130 -24.99 4.80 1.57
C GLY A 130 -24.34 3.48 1.14
N LYS A 131 -23.60 3.46 0.01
CA LYS A 131 -22.88 2.29 -0.46
C LYS A 131 -21.37 2.32 -0.15
N ILE A 132 -20.82 3.46 0.30
CA ILE A 132 -19.38 3.63 0.51
C ILE A 132 -19.06 3.38 1.99
N TYR A 133 -18.29 2.33 2.21
CA TYR A 133 -17.78 1.93 3.53
C TYR A 133 -16.32 2.34 3.66
N VAL A 134 -15.91 2.74 4.85
CA VAL A 134 -14.50 3.02 5.14
C VAL A 134 -13.91 1.85 5.90
N GLN A 135 -12.91 1.23 5.33
CA GLN A 135 -12.12 0.20 5.98
C GLN A 135 -10.64 0.42 5.68
N SER A 136 -9.90 0.86 6.65
CA SER A 136 -8.44 0.98 6.53
C SER A 136 -7.80 -0.39 6.33
N GLN A 137 -6.72 -0.43 5.56
CA GLN A 137 -6.00 -1.68 5.32
C GLN A 137 -5.47 -2.26 6.64
N GLY A 138 -5.74 -3.53 6.88
CA GLY A 138 -5.17 -4.29 7.99
C GLY A 138 -3.66 -4.47 7.81
N ILE A 139 -2.92 -4.37 8.89
CA ILE A 139 -1.46 -4.54 8.90
C ILE A 139 -1.11 -5.69 9.82
N GLU A 140 -0.43 -6.67 9.27
CA GLU A 140 0.20 -7.74 10.02
C GLU A 140 1.71 -7.65 9.84
N THR A 141 2.43 -7.56 10.95
CA THR A 141 3.90 -7.50 10.94
C THR A 141 4.47 -8.73 11.60
N THR A 142 5.16 -9.56 10.81
CA THR A 142 5.85 -10.77 11.26
C THR A 142 7.36 -10.62 11.05
N PRO A 143 8.09 -9.98 11.99
CA PRO A 143 9.52 -9.84 11.87
C PRO A 143 10.21 -11.18 11.92
N ASN A 144 11.18 -11.41 11.02
CA ASN A 144 12.01 -12.59 11.02
C ASN A 144 12.88 -12.61 12.30
N ALA A 145 12.68 -13.63 13.14
CA ALA A 145 13.46 -13.79 14.37
C ALA A 145 14.95 -14.12 14.13
N ALA A 146 15.26 -14.69 12.97
CA ALA A 146 16.63 -15.02 12.57
C ALA A 146 17.35 -13.87 11.84
N PHE A 147 16.72 -12.70 11.71
CA PHE A 147 17.31 -11.55 11.04
C PHE A 147 18.56 -11.05 11.76
N ASP A 148 19.66 -10.99 11.04
CA ASP A 148 20.93 -10.44 11.54
C ASP A 148 21.15 -9.01 11.09
N TRP A 149 21.08 -8.09 12.06
CA TRP A 149 21.33 -6.67 11.85
C TRP A 149 22.75 -6.36 11.36
N ASN A 150 23.76 -7.11 11.83
CA ASN A 150 25.14 -6.87 11.43
C ASN A 150 25.35 -7.23 9.95
N SER A 151 24.76 -8.34 9.51
CA SER A 151 24.75 -8.72 8.10
C SER A 151 24.01 -7.69 7.23
N PHE A 152 22.91 -7.11 7.74
CA PHE A 152 22.22 -6.00 7.06
C PHE A 152 23.12 -4.78 6.91
N LEU A 153 23.80 -4.36 7.96
CA LEU A 153 24.75 -3.23 7.93
C LEU A 153 25.93 -3.50 6.98
N GLN A 154 26.48 -4.71 6.99
CA GLN A 154 27.55 -5.12 6.09
C GLN A 154 27.13 -5.04 4.62
N ARG A 155 25.92 -5.52 4.28
CA ARG A 155 25.36 -5.39 2.93
C ARG A 155 25.14 -3.93 2.51
N ALA A 156 24.83 -3.07 3.48
CA ALA A 156 24.70 -1.62 3.27
C ALA A 156 26.05 -0.89 3.30
N GLU A 157 27.17 -1.60 3.40
CA GLU A 157 28.52 -1.00 3.53
C GLU A 157 28.61 0.02 4.68
N ILE A 158 27.91 -0.26 5.78
CA ILE A 158 27.92 0.52 7.00
C ILE A 158 28.74 -0.23 8.04
N GLN A 159 29.85 0.36 8.47
CA GLN A 159 30.63 -0.24 9.54
C GLN A 159 29.92 -0.01 10.89
N PRO A 160 29.71 -1.07 11.69
CA PRO A 160 29.16 -0.90 13.03
C PRO A 160 30.18 -0.15 13.88
N SER A 161 30.09 1.17 13.94
CA SER A 161 30.84 1.93 14.93
C SER A 161 30.17 1.77 16.29
N ALA A 162 30.96 1.55 17.32
CA ALA A 162 30.56 0.96 18.58
C ALA A 162 29.48 1.71 19.39
N ASN A 163 29.24 2.98 19.14
CA ASN A 163 28.28 3.75 19.94
C ASN A 163 27.52 4.75 19.07
N SER A 164 26.19 4.63 19.04
CA SER A 164 25.25 5.63 18.53
C SER A 164 24.95 5.64 17.02
N LEU A 165 25.09 4.51 16.31
CA LEU A 165 24.67 4.41 14.90
C LEU A 165 23.18 4.80 14.73
N ARG A 166 22.90 5.68 13.79
CA ARG A 166 21.56 6.17 13.45
C ARG A 166 21.25 5.79 12.00
N VAL A 167 20.38 4.81 11.83
CA VAL A 167 19.97 4.33 10.50
C VAL A 167 18.52 4.73 10.24
N PHE A 168 18.29 5.49 9.19
CA PHE A 168 16.97 5.83 8.67
C PHE A 168 16.69 4.93 7.48
N LEU A 169 15.49 4.34 7.40
CA LEU A 169 15.08 3.50 6.27
C LEU A 169 14.09 4.26 5.39
N LEU A 170 14.34 4.26 4.09
CA LEU A 170 13.38 4.68 3.06
C LEU A 170 13.00 3.42 2.26
N VAL A 171 11.76 2.97 2.41
CA VAL A 171 11.28 1.73 1.78
C VAL A 171 10.38 2.06 0.61
N CYS A 172 10.84 1.80 -0.61
CA CYS A 172 10.04 2.07 -1.80
C CYS A 172 10.52 1.30 -3.03
N GLY A 173 9.61 0.97 -3.95
CA GLY A 173 10.00 0.60 -5.30
C GLY A 173 10.61 1.81 -6.04
N LEU A 174 11.73 1.59 -6.73
CA LEU A 174 12.47 2.67 -7.40
C LEU A 174 11.71 3.17 -8.64
N ARG A 175 10.90 4.21 -8.45
CA ARG A 175 10.13 4.93 -9.47
C ARG A 175 9.95 6.40 -9.07
N ARG A 176 9.80 7.30 -10.06
CA ARG A 176 9.82 8.75 -9.85
C ARG A 176 8.80 9.25 -8.82
N VAL A 177 7.59 8.69 -8.79
CA VAL A 177 6.54 9.09 -7.83
C VAL A 177 6.92 8.85 -6.37
N LYS A 178 7.89 7.97 -6.08
CA LYS A 178 8.39 7.69 -4.72
C LYS A 178 9.54 8.60 -4.31
N ASP A 179 10.11 9.32 -5.24
CA ASP A 179 11.17 10.31 -5.09
C ASP A 179 12.24 9.98 -4.02
N PRO A 180 12.90 8.80 -4.12
CA PRO A 180 13.90 8.39 -3.13
C PRO A 180 15.13 9.32 -3.09
N LEU A 181 15.29 10.22 -4.06
CA LEU A 181 16.40 11.15 -4.14
C LEU A 181 16.15 12.48 -3.42
N TYR A 182 14.92 12.77 -3.01
CA TYR A 182 14.54 14.02 -2.40
C TYR A 182 15.36 14.38 -1.15
N LEU A 183 15.60 13.40 -0.28
CA LEU A 183 16.33 13.60 0.97
C LEU A 183 17.85 13.32 0.84
N LEU A 184 18.33 12.98 -0.36
CA LEU A 184 19.71 12.51 -0.55
C LEU A 184 20.76 13.53 -0.14
N ASP A 185 20.63 14.76 -0.61
CA ASP A 185 21.61 15.82 -0.32
C ASP A 185 21.58 16.21 1.17
N ALA A 186 20.37 16.34 1.74
CA ALA A 186 20.18 16.65 3.16
C ALA A 186 20.77 15.58 4.10
N PHE A 187 20.62 14.28 3.77
CA PHE A 187 21.27 13.21 4.54
C PHE A 187 22.77 13.16 4.32
N SER A 188 23.26 13.51 3.13
CA SER A 188 24.69 13.58 2.85
C SER A 188 25.37 14.70 3.65
N GLU A 189 24.75 15.87 3.74
CA GLU A 189 25.22 16.97 4.60
C GLU A 189 25.18 16.57 6.07
N TRP A 190 24.08 15.97 6.53
CA TRP A 190 23.98 15.53 7.91
C TRP A 190 25.01 14.46 8.27
N HIS A 191 25.30 13.51 7.38
CA HIS A 191 26.35 12.52 7.59
C HIS A 191 27.75 13.17 7.70
N GLN A 192 28.01 14.25 6.97
CA GLN A 192 29.27 14.98 7.11
C GLN A 192 29.42 15.66 8.49
N GLU A 193 28.30 16.15 9.06
CA GLU A 193 28.27 16.69 10.43
C GLU A 193 28.32 15.58 11.49
N GLU A 194 27.59 14.49 11.28
CA GLU A 194 27.45 13.35 12.20
C GLU A 194 27.70 12.02 11.43
N PRO A 195 28.94 11.52 11.36
CA PRO A 195 29.30 10.36 10.52
C PRO A 195 28.62 9.02 10.90
N ASN A 196 27.92 8.98 12.02
CA ASN A 196 27.13 7.84 12.47
C ASN A 196 25.66 7.85 11.96
N VAL A 197 25.25 8.87 11.19
CA VAL A 197 23.93 8.98 10.60
C VAL A 197 23.93 8.43 9.17
N TYR A 198 23.03 7.51 8.87
CA TYR A 198 22.89 6.90 7.55
C TYR A 198 21.44 6.88 7.11
N MET A 199 21.20 7.04 5.81
CA MET A 199 19.94 6.69 5.15
C MET A 199 20.16 5.45 4.28
N VAL A 200 19.31 4.45 4.44
CA VAL A 200 19.32 3.23 3.60
C VAL A 200 18.01 3.16 2.81
N ILE A 201 18.11 3.24 1.50
CA ILE A 201 17.01 3.06 0.55
C ILE A 201 16.89 1.56 0.27
N VAL A 202 15.70 1.00 0.48
CA VAL A 202 15.43 -0.44 0.29
C VAL A 202 14.23 -0.62 -0.62
N GLY A 203 14.38 -1.46 -1.65
CA GLY A 203 13.24 -1.85 -2.48
C GLY A 203 13.60 -2.32 -3.89
N PRO A 204 12.60 -2.84 -4.63
CA PRO A 204 12.78 -3.41 -5.95
C PRO A 204 13.04 -2.34 -7.02
N GLU A 205 13.70 -2.75 -8.07
CA GLU A 205 13.89 -1.98 -9.31
C GLU A 205 12.61 -2.04 -10.15
N VAL A 206 11.81 -0.97 -10.09
CA VAL A 206 10.52 -0.92 -10.82
C VAL A 206 10.68 -0.22 -12.18
N ASP A 207 11.46 0.86 -12.22
CA ASP A 207 11.82 1.61 -13.43
C ASP A 207 13.33 1.49 -13.66
N PRO A 208 13.79 0.72 -14.68
CA PRO A 208 15.21 0.50 -14.91
C PRO A 208 15.99 1.78 -15.28
N ALA A 209 15.36 2.73 -15.95
CA ALA A 209 16.01 3.99 -16.32
C ALA A 209 16.22 4.86 -15.07
N PHE A 210 15.18 4.99 -14.27
CA PHE A 210 15.25 5.74 -13.01
C PHE A 210 16.14 5.06 -11.98
N THR A 211 16.16 3.72 -11.93
CA THR A 211 17.07 2.96 -11.04
C THR A 211 18.54 3.27 -11.33
N ARG A 212 18.92 3.38 -12.62
CA ARG A 212 20.31 3.78 -12.98
C ARG A 212 20.63 5.20 -12.47
N GLU A 213 19.69 6.13 -12.59
CA GLU A 213 19.82 7.49 -12.07
C GLU A 213 20.03 7.48 -10.53
N VAL A 214 19.18 6.74 -9.81
CA VAL A 214 19.27 6.58 -8.34
C VAL A 214 20.64 6.02 -7.93
N ARG A 215 21.09 4.95 -8.56
CA ARG A 215 22.39 4.33 -8.28
C ARG A 215 23.54 5.33 -8.49
N ALA A 216 23.54 6.07 -9.62
CA ALA A 216 24.56 7.05 -9.92
C ALA A 216 24.62 8.21 -8.91
N ARG A 217 23.48 8.62 -8.38
CA ARG A 217 23.37 9.66 -7.36
C ARG A 217 23.83 9.15 -5.98
N VAL A 218 23.34 7.95 -5.56
CA VAL A 218 23.66 7.36 -4.25
C VAL A 218 25.16 7.06 -4.11
N VAL A 219 25.83 6.59 -5.15
CA VAL A 219 27.30 6.34 -5.13
C VAL A 219 28.10 7.61 -4.78
N ARG A 220 27.58 8.78 -5.12
CA ARG A 220 28.25 10.08 -4.84
C ARG A 220 27.85 10.69 -3.51
N ALA A 221 26.79 10.18 -2.87
CA ALA A 221 26.25 10.73 -1.63
C ALA A 221 26.85 10.04 -0.40
N HIS A 222 27.51 10.83 0.45
CA HIS A 222 28.03 10.31 1.71
C HIS A 222 26.86 9.91 2.65
N GLY A 223 26.99 8.82 3.40
CA GLY A 223 25.97 8.40 4.37
C GLY A 223 24.66 7.85 3.78
N VAL A 224 24.49 7.83 2.45
CA VAL A 224 23.33 7.21 1.80
C VAL A 224 23.72 5.88 1.16
N ARG A 225 22.87 4.88 1.32
CA ARG A 225 23.09 3.53 0.79
C ARG A 225 21.85 3.02 0.08
N LEU A 226 22.04 2.18 -0.92
CA LEU A 226 20.97 1.55 -1.68
C LEU A 226 21.09 0.03 -1.56
N LEU A 227 20.05 -0.58 -1.04
CA LEU A 227 19.87 -2.04 -1.06
C LEU A 227 18.75 -2.42 -2.03
N GLY A 228 18.88 -3.61 -2.60
CA GLY A 228 17.80 -4.22 -3.37
C GLY A 228 16.63 -4.62 -2.49
N GLU A 229 15.70 -5.34 -3.09
CA GLU A 229 14.56 -5.91 -2.38
C GLU A 229 15.01 -6.86 -1.27
N MET A 230 14.23 -6.88 -0.18
CA MET A 230 14.40 -7.77 0.96
C MET A 230 13.14 -8.57 1.20
N PRO A 231 13.24 -9.81 1.76
CA PRO A 231 12.08 -10.52 2.29
C PRO A 231 11.32 -9.67 3.30
N GLN A 232 9.99 -9.72 3.27
CA GLN A 232 9.13 -8.87 4.11
C GLN A 232 9.42 -9.04 5.61
N GLY A 233 9.67 -10.27 6.08
CA GLY A 233 10.03 -10.53 7.47
C GLY A 233 11.35 -9.87 7.90
N ASP A 234 12.33 -9.84 7.00
CA ASP A 234 13.62 -9.17 7.23
C ASP A 234 13.46 -7.65 7.25
N LEU A 235 12.62 -7.12 6.36
CA LEU A 235 12.28 -5.70 6.33
C LEU A 235 11.59 -5.28 7.64
N HIS A 236 10.61 -6.05 8.12
CA HIS A 236 9.96 -5.80 9.41
C HIS A 236 10.95 -5.85 10.58
N ALA A 237 11.91 -6.75 10.55
CA ALA A 237 12.95 -6.83 11.56
C ALA A 237 13.92 -5.64 11.49
N ALA A 238 14.31 -5.21 10.30
CA ALA A 238 15.13 -4.02 10.09
C ALA A 238 14.43 -2.75 10.58
N LEU A 239 13.13 -2.59 10.29
CA LEU A 239 12.32 -1.47 10.74
C LEU A 239 12.25 -1.36 12.28
N LYS A 240 12.29 -2.48 13.00
CA LYS A 240 12.35 -2.46 14.48
C LYS A 240 13.68 -1.95 15.04
N ARG A 241 14.74 -1.96 14.24
CA ARG A 241 16.10 -1.60 14.66
C ARG A 241 16.56 -0.25 14.12
N CYS A 242 15.91 0.28 13.10
CA CYS A 242 16.21 1.59 12.56
C CYS A 242 15.77 2.72 13.50
N SER A 243 16.34 3.90 13.32
CA SER A 243 16.01 5.10 14.09
C SER A 243 14.63 5.65 13.69
N ALA A 244 14.30 5.63 12.39
CA ALA A 244 13.00 5.96 11.87
C ALA A 244 12.83 5.44 10.43
N LEU A 245 11.57 5.24 10.01
CA LEU A 245 11.16 5.10 8.62
C LEU A 245 10.93 6.49 8.05
N VAL A 246 11.42 6.73 6.84
CA VAL A 246 11.19 7.98 6.10
C VAL A 246 10.41 7.72 4.82
N ASN A 247 9.60 8.67 4.40
CA ASN A 247 8.83 8.63 3.16
C ASN A 247 8.96 9.97 2.44
N SER A 248 9.35 9.94 1.16
CA SER A 248 9.52 11.11 0.29
C SER A 248 8.56 11.10 -0.92
N SER A 249 7.55 10.23 -0.90
CA SER A 249 6.62 10.03 -2.01
C SER A 249 5.82 11.29 -2.33
N VAL A 250 5.82 11.70 -3.61
CA VAL A 250 5.15 12.93 -4.08
C VAL A 250 3.62 12.80 -4.02
N SER A 251 3.08 11.58 -4.20
CA SER A 251 1.63 11.36 -4.34
C SER A 251 0.91 10.94 -3.05
N GLU A 252 1.58 10.88 -1.92
CA GLU A 252 0.99 10.41 -0.65
C GLU A 252 0.59 11.56 0.30
N GLY A 253 0.37 12.75 -0.23
CA GLY A 253 -0.17 13.90 0.52
C GLY A 253 0.81 14.63 1.42
N MET A 254 2.12 14.39 1.31
CA MET A 254 3.13 15.21 1.99
C MET A 254 3.42 16.48 1.20
N SER A 255 3.35 17.63 1.88
CA SER A 255 3.74 18.90 1.30
C SER A 255 5.28 19.08 1.29
N ALA A 256 5.80 19.83 0.32
CA ALA A 256 7.22 20.20 0.25
C ALA A 256 7.72 20.83 1.57
N ALA A 257 6.89 21.68 2.21
CA ALA A 257 7.22 22.31 3.48
C ALA A 257 7.48 21.31 4.62
N ILE A 258 6.79 20.17 4.63
CA ILE A 258 7.06 19.09 5.61
C ILE A 258 8.42 18.45 5.34
N LEU A 259 8.78 18.28 4.07
CA LEU A 259 10.06 17.69 3.68
C LEU A 259 11.24 18.64 3.95
N GLU A 260 11.09 19.94 3.77
CA GLU A 260 12.08 20.95 4.09
C GLU A 260 12.43 20.97 5.59
N GLU A 261 11.45 20.76 6.45
CA GLU A 261 11.62 20.67 7.91
C GLU A 261 12.11 19.30 8.41
N PHE A 262 12.18 18.30 7.53
CA PHE A 262 12.40 16.89 7.92
C PHE A 262 13.67 16.71 8.76
N ILE A 263 14.81 17.21 8.30
CA ILE A 263 16.10 17.05 9.01
C ILE A 263 16.07 17.71 10.38
N ARG A 264 15.47 18.89 10.49
CA ARG A 264 15.35 19.58 11.78
C ARG A 264 14.51 18.77 12.77
N LEU A 265 13.38 18.22 12.31
CA LEU A 265 12.49 17.39 13.13
C LEU A 265 13.15 16.05 13.50
N ALA A 266 13.87 15.43 12.57
CA ALA A 266 14.61 14.19 12.81
C ALA A 266 15.73 14.40 13.85
N LYS A 267 16.52 15.48 13.74
CA LYS A 267 17.53 15.86 14.75
C LYS A 267 16.88 16.09 16.13
N ARG A 268 15.70 16.74 16.19
CA ARG A 268 14.95 16.93 17.43
C ARG A 268 14.50 15.58 18.03
N LEU A 269 13.94 14.70 17.21
CA LEU A 269 13.49 13.38 17.63
C LEU A 269 14.63 12.55 18.25
N LEU A 270 15.82 12.60 17.66
CA LEU A 270 17.00 11.89 18.17
C LEU A 270 17.53 12.48 19.48
N LYS A 271 17.36 13.80 19.69
CA LYS A 271 17.82 14.49 20.91
C LYS A 271 16.84 14.39 22.07
N ASP A 272 15.57 14.08 21.79
CA ASP A 272 14.50 13.97 22.79
C ASP A 272 13.92 12.54 22.83
N PRO A 273 14.50 11.64 23.66
CA PRO A 273 14.01 10.25 23.77
C PRO A 273 12.60 10.14 24.36
N VAL A 274 12.12 11.15 25.11
CA VAL A 274 10.76 11.15 25.68
C VAL A 274 9.77 11.40 24.54
N LEU A 275 9.99 12.42 23.73
CA LEU A 275 9.20 12.69 22.53
C LEU A 275 9.17 11.48 21.59
N GLY A 276 10.32 10.83 21.37
CA GLY A 276 10.42 9.65 20.52
C GLY A 276 9.54 8.49 21.02
N LYS A 277 9.55 8.22 22.33
CA LYS A 277 8.70 7.18 22.94
C LYS A 277 7.22 7.52 22.87
N GLU A 278 6.87 8.78 23.12
CA GLU A 278 5.49 9.25 23.06
C GLU A 278 4.92 9.12 21.64
N LEU A 279 5.64 9.59 20.62
CA LEU A 279 5.24 9.46 19.22
C LEU A 279 5.11 8.01 18.79
N ALA A 280 6.04 7.13 19.20
CA ALA A 280 5.97 5.71 18.90
C ALA A 280 4.75 5.05 19.58
N ALA A 281 4.44 5.39 20.84
CA ALA A 281 3.27 4.88 21.56
C ALA A 281 1.97 5.34 20.90
N ASN A 282 1.87 6.62 20.54
CA ASN A 282 0.70 7.19 19.86
C ASN A 282 0.52 6.56 18.46
N GLY A 283 1.60 6.42 17.69
CA GLY A 283 1.58 5.73 16.40
C GLY A 283 1.11 4.29 16.50
N LYS A 284 1.63 3.54 17.49
CA LYS A 284 1.18 2.16 17.75
C LYS A 284 -0.30 2.08 18.11
N ALA A 285 -0.78 2.96 18.99
CA ALA A 285 -2.18 3.03 19.37
C ALA A 285 -3.09 3.36 18.16
N TYR A 286 -2.65 4.30 17.30
CA TYR A 286 -3.34 4.65 16.06
C TYR A 286 -3.45 3.46 15.10
N VAL A 287 -2.33 2.78 14.84
CA VAL A 287 -2.28 1.62 13.95
C VAL A 287 -3.17 0.48 14.49
N ASN A 288 -3.06 0.15 15.78
CA ASN A 288 -3.87 -0.90 16.38
C ASN A 288 -5.37 -0.61 16.30
N ARG A 289 -5.76 0.66 16.36
CA ARG A 289 -7.17 1.07 16.30
C ARG A 289 -7.73 1.04 14.88
N LEU A 290 -6.99 1.54 13.89
CA LEU A 290 -7.49 1.76 12.53
C LEU A 290 -7.05 0.70 11.52
N HIS A 291 -5.96 -0.01 11.80
CA HIS A 291 -5.32 -0.95 10.87
C HIS A 291 -5.27 -2.38 11.45
N SER A 292 -6.22 -2.74 12.33
CA SER A 292 -6.33 -4.11 12.84
C SER A 292 -6.80 -5.07 11.74
N CYS A 293 -6.09 -6.18 11.57
CA CYS A 293 -6.49 -7.24 10.66
C CYS A 293 -7.80 -7.91 11.07
N GLU A 294 -8.11 -7.98 12.38
CA GLU A 294 -9.37 -8.52 12.88
C GLU A 294 -10.54 -7.63 12.49
N VAL A 295 -10.40 -6.31 12.63
CA VAL A 295 -11.43 -5.34 12.21
C VAL A 295 -11.63 -5.39 10.71
N GLU A 296 -10.55 -5.40 9.93
CA GLU A 296 -10.61 -5.54 8.47
C GLU A 296 -11.33 -6.84 8.07
N ARG A 297 -10.97 -7.97 8.68
CA ARG A 297 -11.62 -9.27 8.45
C ARG A 297 -13.11 -9.21 8.74
N ALA A 298 -13.51 -8.70 9.90
CA ALA A 298 -14.90 -8.59 10.29
C ALA A 298 -15.71 -7.72 9.31
N THR A 299 -15.14 -6.60 8.85
CA THR A 299 -15.76 -5.72 7.87
C THR A 299 -15.99 -6.44 6.54
N TYR A 300 -14.98 -7.08 5.95
CA TYR A 300 -15.15 -7.79 4.67
C TYR A 300 -16.11 -8.98 4.81
N GLN A 301 -16.08 -9.72 5.90
CA GLN A 301 -17.03 -10.80 6.18
C GLN A 301 -18.48 -10.29 6.30
N CYS A 302 -18.68 -9.08 6.85
CA CYS A 302 -19.99 -8.44 6.91
C CYS A 302 -20.45 -8.00 5.51
N LEU A 303 -19.60 -7.29 4.76
CA LEU A 303 -19.94 -6.78 3.43
C LEU A 303 -20.24 -7.90 2.41
N ILE A 304 -19.59 -9.04 2.52
CA ILE A 304 -19.85 -10.18 1.63
C ILE A 304 -21.25 -10.77 1.86
N ARG A 305 -21.84 -10.67 3.05
CA ARG A 305 -23.22 -11.09 3.30
C ARG A 305 -24.23 -10.25 2.52
N ASP A 306 -23.90 -8.97 2.22
CA ASP A 306 -24.76 -8.14 1.36
C ASP A 306 -24.81 -8.67 -0.10
N LEU A 307 -23.86 -9.52 -0.48
CA LEU A 307 -23.89 -10.22 -1.76
C LEU A 307 -24.70 -11.54 -1.70
N GLU A 308 -24.83 -12.18 -0.53
CA GLU A 308 -25.59 -13.41 -0.34
C GLU A 308 -27.11 -13.17 -0.41
N GLY A 309 -27.60 -12.03 0.07
CA GLY A 309 -29.03 -11.70 0.10
C GLY A 309 -29.66 -11.35 -1.24
N ALA A 310 -28.93 -11.38 -2.34
CA ALA A 310 -29.40 -10.99 -3.68
C ALA A 310 -29.98 -12.16 -4.53
N ALA A 311 -30.00 -13.36 -3.98
CA ALA A 311 -30.48 -14.56 -4.71
C ALA A 311 -31.99 -14.87 -4.51
N GLU A 312 -32.71 -14.05 -3.73
CA GLU A 312 -34.13 -14.30 -3.37
C GLU A 312 -35.09 -13.13 -3.71
N GLU A 313 -34.85 -12.37 -4.80
CA GLU A 313 -35.89 -11.46 -5.37
C GLU A 313 -36.07 -11.69 -6.87
#